data_0e855a9556758cc6826d690ea184bff0
#
_entry.id   0e855a9556758cc6826d690ea184bff0
#
_cell.length_a   1.000
_cell.length_b   1.000
_cell.length_c   1.000
_cell.angle_alpha   90.00
_cell.angle_beta   90.00
_cell.angle_gamma   90.00
#
_symmetry.space_group_name_H-M   'P 1'
#
loop_
_entity.id
_entity.type
_entity.pdbx_description
1 polymer ?
#
loop_
_entity_poly.entity_id
_entity_poly.type
_entity_poly.pdbx_seq_one_letter_code
_entity_poly.pdbx_strand_id
1 'polypeptide(L)'
;MTPLAAAALAAGELICEFSDGYRKSLLADIAGDAPRTELVLVYEALTPETAEVLSTRKPGRRAVAVRATESYVHLIQDDGPTVRVTTLTGCLREKLPGDPETCTRFSARHAWHFDSSARIAPDASFAKQPAGAATGVCEPWKVD
;
A
#
# COMPACT_ATOMS: atom_id res chain seq x y z
N MET A 1 -8.44 1.86 -19.89
CA MET A 1 -8.00 1.33 -18.59
C MET A 1 -6.96 0.24 -18.82
N THR A 2 -5.86 0.30 -18.08
CA THR A 2 -4.80 -0.72 -18.20
C THR A 2 -5.25 -2.04 -17.58
N PRO A 3 -4.66 -3.17 -18.00
CA PRO A 3 -5.00 -4.47 -17.41
C PRO A 3 -4.78 -4.54 -15.89
N LEU A 4 -3.73 -3.90 -15.38
CA LEU A 4 -3.48 -3.87 -13.95
C LEU A 4 -4.60 -3.14 -13.19
N ALA A 5 -5.00 -1.98 -13.68
CA ALA A 5 -6.10 -1.22 -13.09
C ALA A 5 -7.42 -1.98 -13.19
N ALA A 6 -7.69 -2.59 -14.33
CA ALA A 6 -8.90 -3.38 -14.53
C ALA A 6 -8.97 -4.55 -13.54
N ALA A 7 -7.87 -5.26 -13.35
CA ALA A 7 -7.80 -6.38 -12.40
C ALA A 7 -8.03 -5.92 -10.95
N ALA A 8 -7.40 -4.82 -10.56
CA ALA A 8 -7.56 -4.28 -9.22
C ALA A 8 -9.00 -3.85 -8.95
N LEU A 9 -9.61 -3.15 -9.90
CA LEU A 9 -10.99 -2.68 -9.78
C LEU A 9 -12.00 -3.83 -9.80
N ALA A 10 -11.74 -4.86 -10.62
CA ALA A 10 -12.58 -6.05 -10.65
C ALA A 10 -12.55 -6.81 -9.32
N ALA A 11 -11.42 -6.78 -8.62
CA ALA A 11 -11.31 -7.36 -7.29
C ALA A 11 -12.19 -6.63 -6.27
N GLY A 12 -12.30 -5.32 -6.38
CA GLY A 12 -13.12 -4.49 -5.49
C GLY A 12 -12.54 -4.31 -4.10
N GLU A 13 -11.91 -5.33 -3.56
CA GLU A 13 -11.26 -5.33 -2.25
C GLU A 13 -9.90 -5.98 -2.35
N LEU A 14 -8.91 -5.37 -1.72
CA LEU A 14 -7.54 -5.89 -1.70
C LEU A 14 -7.01 -5.92 -0.29
N ILE A 15 -6.36 -7.02 0.07
CA ILE A 15 -5.53 -7.07 1.28
C ILE A 15 -4.07 -6.95 0.88
N CYS A 16 -3.37 -6.01 1.48
CA CYS A 16 -1.96 -5.74 1.20
C CYS A 16 -1.13 -5.95 2.45
N GLU A 17 -0.06 -6.71 2.31
CA GLU A 17 0.88 -6.97 3.39
C GLU A 17 2.25 -6.41 3.01
N PHE A 18 2.81 -5.59 3.90
CA PHE A 18 4.11 -4.96 3.70
C PHE A 18 5.04 -5.32 4.84
N SER A 19 6.28 -5.63 4.48
CA SER A 19 7.35 -5.79 5.44
C SER A 19 8.28 -4.58 5.39
N ASP A 20 9.02 -4.33 6.46
CA ASP A 20 9.94 -3.20 6.55
C ASP A 20 11.17 -3.34 5.63
N GLY A 21 11.07 -4.19 4.65
CA GLY A 21 12.05 -4.31 3.60
C GLY A 21 13.38 -4.89 4.04
N TYR A 22 14.34 -4.75 3.16
CA TYR A 22 15.67 -5.36 3.24
C TYR A 22 16.40 -5.09 4.56
N ARG A 23 16.29 -3.88 5.07
CA ARG A 23 17.05 -3.48 6.27
C ARG A 23 16.65 -4.26 7.51
N LYS A 24 15.38 -4.57 7.67
CA LYS A 24 14.93 -5.38 8.80
C LYS A 24 15.20 -6.86 8.62
N SER A 25 15.14 -7.36 7.41
CA SER A 25 15.54 -8.73 7.12
C SER A 25 17.00 -8.95 7.50
N LEU A 26 17.87 -7.98 7.18
CA LEU A 26 19.28 -8.06 7.54
C LEU A 26 19.46 -8.02 9.06
N LEU A 27 18.73 -7.14 9.73
CA LEU A 27 18.77 -7.05 11.19
C LEU A 27 18.21 -8.30 11.87
N ALA A 28 17.17 -8.89 11.30
CA ALA A 28 16.61 -10.14 11.80
C ALA A 28 17.59 -11.29 11.65
N ASP A 29 18.32 -11.35 10.53
CA ASP A 29 19.36 -12.35 10.31
C ASP A 29 20.53 -12.18 11.29
N ILE A 30 20.88 -10.96 11.63
CA ILE A 30 21.95 -10.65 12.58
C ILE A 30 21.50 -10.82 14.03
N ALA A 31 20.27 -10.40 14.34
CA ALA A 31 19.73 -10.38 15.69
C ALA A 31 18.92 -11.64 16.06
N GLY A 32 18.79 -12.60 15.13
CA GLY A 32 18.01 -13.79 15.37
C GLY A 32 16.51 -13.50 15.27
N ASP A 33 15.77 -13.77 16.32
CA ASP A 33 14.30 -13.76 16.32
C ASP A 33 13.67 -12.35 16.45
N ALA A 34 14.29 -11.32 15.91
CA ALA A 34 13.71 -9.98 15.94
C ALA A 34 12.34 -9.98 15.22
N PRO A 35 11.26 -9.54 15.88
CA PRO A 35 9.94 -9.58 15.26
C PRO A 35 9.87 -8.67 14.05
N ARG A 36 9.36 -9.20 12.95
CA ARG A 36 9.09 -8.40 11.76
C ARG A 36 7.91 -7.47 12.05
N THR A 37 8.08 -6.19 11.79
CA THR A 37 6.97 -5.27 11.82
C THR A 37 6.24 -5.36 10.49
N GLU A 38 5.09 -5.97 10.50
CA GLU A 38 4.24 -6.06 9.31
C GLU A 38 3.18 -4.98 9.36
N LEU A 39 2.91 -4.41 8.21
CA LEU A 39 1.80 -3.51 8.00
C LEU A 39 0.80 -4.22 7.10
N VAL A 40 -0.42 -4.36 7.56
CA VAL A 40 -1.51 -4.92 6.77
C VAL A 40 -2.53 -3.83 6.52
N LEU A 41 -2.84 -3.61 5.26
CA LEU A 41 -3.84 -2.65 4.81
C LEU A 41 -4.91 -3.38 4.02
N VAL A 42 -6.17 -3.07 4.29
CA VAL A 42 -7.29 -3.59 3.52
C VAL A 42 -7.95 -2.44 2.81
N TYR A 43 -7.94 -2.49 1.49
CA TYR A 43 -8.61 -1.52 0.64
C TYR A 43 -9.97 -2.06 0.23
N GLU A 44 -11.00 -1.28 0.47
CA GLU A 44 -12.39 -1.63 0.17
C GLU A 44 -13.02 -0.60 -0.76
N ALA A 45 -14.12 -0.97 -1.38
CA ALA A 45 -14.91 -0.08 -2.23
C ALA A 45 -14.08 0.60 -3.31
N LEU A 46 -13.21 -0.18 -3.97
CA LEU A 46 -12.34 0.32 -5.04
C LEU A 46 -13.15 0.78 -6.24
N THR A 47 -12.98 2.04 -6.61
CA THR A 47 -13.50 2.63 -7.84
C THR A 47 -12.34 3.26 -8.61
N PRO A 48 -12.54 3.72 -9.84
CA PRO A 48 -11.47 4.41 -10.57
C PRO A 48 -10.94 5.69 -9.90
N GLU A 49 -11.66 6.23 -8.92
CA GLU A 49 -11.32 7.51 -8.31
C GLU A 49 -11.15 7.44 -6.80
N THR A 50 -11.82 6.50 -6.13
CA THR A 50 -11.88 6.45 -4.67
C THR A 50 -11.80 5.03 -4.15
N ALA A 51 -11.40 4.93 -2.88
CA ALA A 51 -11.46 3.70 -2.10
C ALA A 51 -11.50 4.06 -0.61
N GLU A 52 -11.60 3.05 0.22
CA GLU A 52 -11.45 3.17 1.67
C GLU A 52 -10.37 2.22 2.15
N VAL A 53 -9.67 2.59 3.21
CA VAL A 53 -8.62 1.75 3.77
C VAL A 53 -8.83 1.51 5.27
N LEU A 54 -8.57 0.27 5.68
CA LEU A 54 -8.45 -0.15 7.07
C LEU A 54 -7.00 -0.57 7.32
N SER A 55 -6.46 -0.15 8.44
CA SER A 55 -5.08 -0.48 8.82
C SER A 55 -5.08 -1.26 10.14
N THR A 56 -4.14 -2.19 10.27
CA THR A 56 -3.93 -2.88 11.55
C THR A 56 -3.37 -1.95 12.63
N ARG A 57 -2.84 -0.80 12.26
CA ARG A 57 -2.20 0.13 13.19
C ARG A 57 -3.12 1.24 13.72
N LYS A 58 -4.21 1.51 13.02
CA LYS A 58 -5.15 2.56 13.42
C LYS A 58 -6.58 2.10 13.18
N PRO A 59 -7.48 2.27 14.15
CA PRO A 59 -8.88 1.92 13.96
C PRO A 59 -9.56 2.89 13.00
N GLY A 60 -10.63 2.43 12.39
CA GLY A 60 -11.50 3.22 11.52
C GLY A 60 -11.10 3.19 10.06
N ARG A 61 -12.09 3.43 9.21
CA ARG A 61 -11.91 3.56 7.77
C ARG A 61 -11.44 4.94 7.40
N ARG A 62 -10.57 5.03 6.41
CA ARG A 62 -10.05 6.30 5.91
C ARG A 62 -10.25 6.39 4.41
N ALA A 63 -10.50 7.61 3.95
CA ALA A 63 -10.68 7.88 2.54
C ALA A 63 -9.37 7.73 1.77
N VAL A 64 -9.47 7.19 0.58
CA VAL A 64 -8.34 6.95 -0.31
C VAL A 64 -8.68 7.50 -1.69
N ALA A 65 -7.77 8.24 -2.29
CA ALA A 65 -7.87 8.62 -3.69
C ALA A 65 -7.18 7.56 -4.54
N VAL A 66 -7.84 7.13 -5.59
CA VAL A 66 -7.31 6.14 -6.53
C VAL A 66 -6.87 6.86 -7.79
N ARG A 67 -5.67 6.56 -8.26
CA ARG A 67 -5.14 7.11 -9.48
C ARG A 67 -4.41 6.04 -10.26
N ALA A 68 -4.94 5.69 -11.42
CA ALA A 68 -4.32 4.73 -12.31
C ALA A 68 -3.53 5.45 -13.39
N THR A 69 -2.31 4.99 -13.62
CA THR A 69 -1.47 5.39 -14.75
C THR A 69 -1.36 4.21 -15.71
N GLU A 70 -0.60 4.37 -16.79
CA GLU A 70 -0.36 3.28 -17.73
C GLU A 70 0.24 2.05 -17.08
N SER A 71 1.12 2.23 -16.09
CA SER A 71 1.89 1.14 -15.50
C SER A 71 1.55 0.84 -14.06
N TYR A 72 0.90 1.76 -13.36
CA TYR A 72 0.70 1.66 -11.92
C TYR A 72 -0.70 2.03 -11.48
N VAL A 73 -1.08 1.53 -10.31
CA VAL A 73 -2.28 1.99 -9.61
C VAL A 73 -1.82 2.56 -8.27
N HIS A 74 -2.12 3.81 -8.02
CA HIS A 74 -1.78 4.50 -6.78
C HIS A 74 -3.00 4.63 -5.89
N LEU A 75 -2.85 4.21 -4.65
CA LEU A 75 -3.85 4.34 -3.59
C LEU A 75 -3.31 5.33 -2.59
N ILE A 76 -3.86 6.54 -2.59
CA ILE A 76 -3.29 7.70 -1.91
C ILE A 76 -4.13 8.04 -0.69
N GLN A 77 -3.50 8.03 0.47
CA GLN A 77 -4.10 8.37 1.74
C GLN A 77 -3.45 9.66 2.25
N ASP A 78 -4.23 10.73 2.34
CA ASP A 78 -3.77 12.00 2.87
C ASP A 78 -4.26 12.14 4.32
N ASP A 79 -3.36 12.02 5.25
CA ASP A 79 -3.64 12.09 6.69
C ASP A 79 -3.19 13.45 7.29
N GLY A 80 -3.28 14.51 6.52
CA GLY A 80 -2.82 15.82 6.95
C GLY A 80 -1.32 15.99 6.77
N PRO A 81 -0.51 15.98 7.85
CA PRO A 81 0.94 16.16 7.69
C PRO A 81 1.64 14.95 7.07
N THR A 82 0.98 13.80 7.04
CA THR A 82 1.55 12.58 6.48
C THR A 82 0.78 12.16 5.24
N VAL A 83 1.49 11.85 4.18
CA VAL A 83 0.90 11.26 2.98
C VAL A 83 1.41 9.83 2.85
N ARG A 84 0.49 8.89 2.63
CA ARG A 84 0.78 7.48 2.45
C ARG A 84 0.28 7.04 1.09
N VAL A 85 1.11 6.31 0.37
CA VAL A 85 0.75 5.85 -0.97
C VAL A 85 1.09 4.37 -1.09
N THR A 86 0.09 3.58 -1.43
CA THR A 86 0.31 2.20 -1.87
C THR A 86 0.23 2.18 -3.38
N THR A 87 1.28 1.69 -4.01
CA THR A 87 1.36 1.59 -5.47
C THR A 87 1.39 0.12 -5.86
N LEU A 88 0.42 -0.29 -6.67
CA LEU A 88 0.46 -1.59 -7.32
C LEU A 88 1.39 -1.46 -8.52
N THR A 89 2.43 -2.28 -8.57
CA THR A 89 3.53 -2.14 -9.53
C THR A 89 3.54 -3.19 -10.63
N GLY A 90 2.80 -4.26 -10.45
CA GLY A 90 2.72 -5.32 -11.46
C GLY A 90 1.91 -6.51 -10.98
N CYS A 91 1.78 -7.49 -11.84
CA CYS A 91 1.07 -8.71 -11.54
C CYS A 91 2.05 -9.86 -11.28
N LEU A 92 1.88 -10.54 -10.15
CA LEU A 92 2.68 -11.70 -9.78
C LEU A 92 2.00 -13.02 -10.12
N ARG A 93 0.69 -13.03 -10.21
CA ARG A 93 -0.08 -14.23 -10.54
C ARG A 93 -1.33 -13.87 -11.32
N GLU A 94 -1.50 -14.51 -12.45
CA GLU A 94 -2.69 -14.42 -13.26
C GLU A 94 -3.52 -15.69 -13.10
N LYS A 95 -4.84 -15.55 -12.94
CA LYS A 95 -5.74 -16.70 -12.88
C LYS A 95 -5.74 -17.46 -14.20
N LEU A 96 -5.77 -16.73 -15.31
CA LEU A 96 -5.63 -17.28 -16.64
C LEU A 96 -4.28 -16.83 -17.20
N PRO A 97 -3.31 -17.75 -17.37
CA PRO A 97 -1.98 -17.40 -17.87
C PRO A 97 -2.04 -16.62 -19.18
N GLY A 98 -1.32 -15.51 -19.24
CA GLY A 98 -1.30 -14.63 -20.40
C GLY A 98 -2.40 -13.59 -20.42
N ASP A 99 -3.30 -13.58 -19.43
CA ASP A 99 -4.37 -12.59 -19.32
C ASP A 99 -4.16 -11.71 -18.07
N PRO A 100 -3.51 -10.54 -18.22
CA PRO A 100 -3.21 -9.67 -17.09
C PRO A 100 -4.44 -9.09 -16.39
N GLU A 101 -5.60 -9.07 -17.04
CA GLU A 101 -6.84 -8.63 -16.40
C GLU A 101 -7.35 -9.62 -15.35
N THR A 102 -6.81 -10.83 -15.33
CA THR A 102 -7.15 -11.86 -14.35
C THR A 102 -6.16 -11.93 -13.20
N CYS A 103 -5.39 -10.89 -12.99
CA CYS A 103 -4.40 -10.83 -11.92
C CYS A 103 -5.02 -11.05 -10.55
N THR A 104 -4.45 -11.97 -9.78
CA THR A 104 -4.90 -12.30 -8.42
C THR A 104 -3.83 -12.02 -7.37
N ARG A 105 -2.65 -11.60 -7.77
CA ARG A 105 -1.59 -11.23 -6.84
C ARG A 105 -0.77 -10.11 -7.46
N PHE A 106 -0.71 -9.00 -6.74
CA PHE A 106 -0.06 -7.78 -7.22
C PHE A 106 1.20 -7.53 -6.42
N SER A 107 2.28 -7.17 -7.09
CA SER A 107 3.41 -6.57 -6.41
C SER A 107 3.03 -5.15 -6.01
N ALA A 108 3.48 -4.73 -4.83
CA ALA A 108 3.09 -3.44 -4.29
C ALA A 108 4.23 -2.80 -3.52
N ARG A 109 4.15 -1.49 -3.41
CA ARG A 109 5.05 -0.69 -2.60
C ARG A 109 4.23 0.29 -1.79
N HIS A 110 4.55 0.42 -0.52
CA HIS A 110 3.93 1.40 0.36
C HIS A 110 4.98 2.43 0.77
N ALA A 111 4.69 3.68 0.54
CA ALA A 111 5.59 4.78 0.87
C ALA A 111 4.87 5.79 1.74
N TRP A 112 5.60 6.42 2.63
CA TRP A 112 5.06 7.49 3.47
C TRP A 112 6.07 8.62 3.57
N HIS A 113 5.56 9.83 3.65
CA HIS A 113 6.38 11.01 3.83
C HIS A 113 5.57 12.11 4.51
N PHE A 114 6.28 13.03 5.09
CA PHE A 114 5.68 14.19 5.71
C PHE A 114 5.60 15.33 4.72
N ASP A 115 4.46 16.00 4.72
CA ASP A 115 4.30 17.23 3.98
C ASP A 115 4.98 18.35 4.76
N SER A 116 6.16 18.74 4.32
CA SER A 116 6.95 19.79 4.95
C SER A 116 6.30 21.18 4.80
N SER A 117 5.31 21.33 3.92
CA SER A 117 4.55 22.57 3.80
C SER A 117 3.53 22.71 4.91
N ALA A 118 3.12 21.63 5.53
CA ALA A 118 2.33 21.68 6.75
C ALA A 118 3.19 22.28 7.85
N ARG A 119 3.00 23.53 8.19
CA ARG A 119 3.79 24.23 9.20
C ARG A 119 3.46 23.74 10.58
N ILE A 120 4.14 22.70 10.95
CA ILE A 120 4.13 22.16 12.29
C ILE A 120 5.25 22.89 13.06
N ALA A 121 5.09 23.03 14.37
CA ALA A 121 6.08 23.66 15.21
C ALA A 121 7.51 23.17 14.88
N PRO A 122 8.52 24.06 14.84
CA PRO A 122 9.86 23.70 14.40
C PRO A 122 10.53 22.59 15.18
N ASP A 123 10.08 22.34 16.39
CA ASP A 123 10.56 21.27 17.26
C ASP A 123 9.73 20.01 17.16
N ALA A 124 8.74 20.00 16.28
CA ALA A 124 7.86 18.86 16.16
C ALA A 124 8.65 17.60 15.73
N SER A 125 8.31 16.50 16.38
CA SER A 125 8.93 15.21 16.09
C SER A 125 8.72 14.75 14.64
N PHE A 126 7.75 15.33 13.93
CA PHE A 126 7.51 15.06 12.52
C PHE A 126 8.72 15.37 11.64
N ALA A 127 9.44 16.44 11.94
CA ALA A 127 10.64 16.80 11.18
C ALA A 127 11.74 15.76 11.31
N LYS A 128 11.65 14.89 12.32
CA LYS A 128 12.63 13.84 12.59
C LYS A 128 12.21 12.47 12.09
N GLN A 129 10.96 12.32 11.64
CA GLN A 129 10.51 11.04 11.11
C GLN A 129 10.87 10.98 9.62
N PRO A 130 11.78 10.09 9.24
CA PRO A 130 12.16 10.00 7.84
C PRO A 130 11.02 9.48 7.00
N ALA A 131 10.97 9.92 5.76
CA ALA A 131 10.19 9.25 4.76
C ALA A 131 10.65 7.79 4.66
N GLY A 132 9.72 6.90 4.37
CA GLY A 132 10.04 5.49 4.30
C GLY A 132 9.25 4.79 3.21
N ALA A 133 9.67 3.58 2.93
CA ALA A 133 8.99 2.72 1.98
C ALA A 133 9.15 1.26 2.39
N ALA A 134 8.15 0.47 2.05
CA ALA A 134 8.17 -0.97 2.24
C ALA A 134 7.64 -1.64 0.98
N THR A 135 8.13 -2.82 0.67
CA THR A 135 7.62 -3.63 -0.41
C THR A 135 6.66 -4.67 0.13
N GLY A 136 5.74 -5.09 -0.71
CA GLY A 136 4.75 -6.06 -0.30
C GLY A 136 3.95 -6.62 -1.44
N VAL A 137 2.86 -7.23 -1.07
CA VAL A 137 1.99 -7.95 -1.99
C VAL A 137 0.55 -7.62 -1.64
N CYS A 138 -0.28 -7.41 -2.66
CA CYS A 138 -1.72 -7.27 -2.52
C CYS A 138 -2.44 -8.42 -3.21
N GLU A 139 -3.47 -8.91 -2.58
CA GLU A 139 -4.34 -9.95 -3.13
C GLU A 139 -5.80 -9.55 -2.98
N PRO A 140 -6.69 -10.00 -3.89
CA PRO A 140 -8.12 -9.83 -3.68
C PRO A 140 -8.53 -10.43 -2.35
N TRP A 141 -9.25 -9.66 -1.56
CA TRP A 141 -9.80 -10.17 -0.32
C TRP A 141 -11.27 -10.45 -0.49
N LYS A 142 -11.61 -11.73 -0.38
CA LYS A 142 -12.99 -12.15 -0.37
C LYS A 142 -13.34 -12.57 1.05
N VAL A 143 -14.30 -11.86 1.62
CA VAL A 143 -14.94 -12.30 2.86
C VAL A 143 -16.13 -13.12 2.43
N ASP A 144 -16.02 -14.41 2.60
CA ASP A 144 -17.14 -15.29 2.39
C ASP A 144 -18.02 -15.33 3.65
#